data_e6ae21c11eb736d8a01c77295a4cd0cd
#
_entry.id   e6ae21c11eb736d8a01c77295a4cd0cd
#
_cell.length_a   1.000
_cell.length_b   1.000
_cell.length_c   1.000
_cell.angle_alpha   90.00
_cell.angle_beta   90.00
_cell.angle_gamma   90.00
#
_symmetry.space_group_name_H-M   'P 1'
#
loop_
_entity.id
_entity.type
_entity.pdbx_description
1 polymer ?
#
loop_
_entity_poly.entity_id
_entity_poly.type
_entity_poly.pdbx_seq_one_letter_code
_entity_poly.pdbx_strand_id
1 'polypeptide(L)'
;MRHLALFMLAATAIISGPVVAKDTLARNKEVARSFFEDVLDKGKLEDYAKSHAPDFIAHSEGQPASLEEDMAAAREQRKALPDMRVKVNHIVAEGDHVSVYWTASGTNTAAGWGMPATGKSVSLNGMTLFRFERGLIQEEWSVFNMYSILKQLGLLPTKG
;
A
#
# COMPACT_ATOMS: atom_id res chain seq x y z
N MET A 1 18.53 -67.32 20.03
CA MET A 1 17.34 -66.42 20.30
C MET A 1 17.80 -65.01 20.10
N ARG A 2 17.44 -64.39 18.96
CA ARG A 2 17.84 -63.02 18.61
C ARG A 2 16.63 -62.11 18.82
N HIS A 3 16.71 -61.23 19.83
CA HIS A 3 15.67 -60.23 20.09
C HIS A 3 15.79 -59.08 19.08
N LEU A 4 14.79 -58.94 18.23
CA LEU A 4 14.64 -57.83 17.30
C LEU A 4 13.95 -56.69 18.05
N ALA A 5 14.68 -55.63 18.38
CA ALA A 5 14.10 -54.41 18.96
C ALA A 5 13.55 -53.55 17.84
N LEU A 6 12.22 -53.38 17.82
CA LEU A 6 11.50 -52.49 16.89
C LEU A 6 11.56 -51.07 17.45
N PHE A 7 12.35 -50.18 16.84
CA PHE A 7 12.34 -48.76 17.12
C PHE A 7 11.15 -48.13 16.40
N MET A 8 10.12 -47.76 17.16
CA MET A 8 9.05 -46.86 16.67
C MET A 8 9.59 -45.45 16.63
N LEU A 9 9.78 -44.88 15.43
CA LEU A 9 10.07 -43.50 15.19
C LEU A 9 8.74 -42.72 15.25
N ALA A 10 8.46 -42.03 16.37
CA ALA A 10 7.31 -41.16 16.49
C ALA A 10 7.60 -39.89 15.69
N ALA A 11 6.98 -39.74 14.53
CA ALA A 11 6.96 -38.48 13.76
C ALA A 11 6.05 -37.50 14.49
N THR A 12 6.62 -36.54 15.22
CA THR A 12 5.91 -35.38 15.75
C THR A 12 5.60 -34.44 14.57
N ALA A 13 4.38 -34.54 14.05
CA ALA A 13 3.85 -33.51 13.15
C ALA A 13 3.71 -32.19 13.92
N ILE A 14 4.56 -31.22 13.61
CA ILE A 14 4.40 -29.84 14.08
C ILE A 14 3.18 -29.28 13.34
N ILE A 15 2.01 -29.32 13.98
CA ILE A 15 0.81 -28.64 13.50
C ILE A 15 1.05 -27.16 13.78
N SER A 16 1.59 -26.43 12.79
CA SER A 16 1.55 -24.96 12.77
C SER A 16 0.07 -24.53 12.62
N GLY A 17 -0.56 -24.33 13.75
CA GLY A 17 -2.00 -24.10 13.83
C GLY A 17 -2.43 -22.67 13.47
N PRO A 18 -3.75 -22.39 13.54
CA PRO A 18 -4.39 -21.13 13.11
C PRO A 18 -3.90 -19.87 13.83
N VAL A 19 -3.16 -19.99 14.91
CA VAL A 19 -2.60 -18.85 15.68
C VAL A 19 -1.52 -18.12 14.90
N VAL A 20 -0.57 -18.82 14.26
CA VAL A 20 0.53 -18.20 13.48
C VAL A 20 -0.03 -17.44 12.27
N ALA A 21 -1.05 -17.98 11.60
CA ALA A 21 -1.71 -17.31 10.49
C ALA A 21 -2.42 -16.01 10.93
N LYS A 22 -3.10 -16.03 12.09
CA LYS A 22 -3.80 -14.85 12.63
C LYS A 22 -2.83 -13.72 13.00
N ASP A 23 -1.68 -14.06 13.60
CA ASP A 23 -0.65 -13.09 13.98
C ASP A 23 -0.01 -12.46 12.73
N THR A 24 0.21 -13.26 11.67
CA THR A 24 0.72 -12.77 10.38
C THR A 24 -0.26 -11.80 9.73
N LEU A 25 -1.56 -12.11 9.68
CA LEU A 25 -2.58 -11.21 9.13
C LEU A 25 -2.67 -9.90 9.93
N ALA A 26 -2.61 -9.97 11.26
CA ALA A 26 -2.63 -8.79 12.12
C ALA A 26 -1.41 -7.90 11.86
N ARG A 27 -0.21 -8.50 11.75
CA ARG A 27 1.04 -7.80 11.44
C ARG A 27 1.00 -7.15 10.06
N ASN A 28 0.56 -7.85 9.01
CA ASN A 28 0.47 -7.31 7.66
C ASN A 28 -0.51 -6.12 7.61
N LYS A 29 -1.65 -6.20 8.30
CA LYS A 29 -2.58 -5.07 8.43
C LYS A 29 -1.94 -3.87 9.13
N GLU A 30 -1.12 -4.10 10.16
CA GLU A 30 -0.44 -3.03 10.88
C GLU A 30 0.62 -2.35 10.00
N VAL A 31 1.42 -3.11 9.25
CA VAL A 31 2.36 -2.56 8.27
C VAL A 31 1.64 -1.72 7.21
N ALA A 32 0.55 -2.24 6.62
CA ALA A 32 -0.24 -1.50 5.64
C ALA A 32 -0.86 -0.23 6.24
N ARG A 33 -1.37 -0.28 7.49
CA ARG A 33 -1.90 0.88 8.20
C ARG A 33 -0.83 1.94 8.44
N SER A 34 0.31 1.54 8.99
CA SER A 34 1.45 2.44 9.27
C SER A 34 1.96 3.10 7.99
N PHE A 35 2.01 2.38 6.87
CA PHE A 35 2.35 2.97 5.58
C PHE A 35 1.41 4.12 5.19
N PHE A 36 0.09 3.95 5.33
CA PHE A 36 -0.87 5.02 5.04
C PHE A 36 -0.80 6.16 6.07
N GLU A 37 -0.77 5.85 7.37
CA GLU A 37 -0.93 6.83 8.45
C GLU A 37 0.38 7.54 8.82
N ASP A 38 1.54 6.86 8.73
CA ASP A 38 2.83 7.46 9.07
C ASP A 38 3.57 7.97 7.83
N VAL A 39 3.65 7.15 6.76
CA VAL A 39 4.42 7.52 5.58
C VAL A 39 3.64 8.49 4.71
N LEU A 40 2.41 8.13 4.31
CA LEU A 40 1.64 8.96 3.38
C LEU A 40 0.95 10.15 4.07
N ASP A 41 0.25 9.97 5.19
CA ASP A 41 -0.47 11.07 5.87
C ASP A 41 0.49 12.06 6.53
N LYS A 42 1.43 11.57 7.35
CA LYS A 42 2.39 12.43 8.04
C LYS A 42 3.57 12.87 7.16
N GLY A 43 3.68 12.36 5.93
CA GLY A 43 4.70 12.74 4.96
C GLY A 43 6.12 12.25 5.29
N LYS A 44 6.25 11.16 6.07
CA LYS A 44 7.56 10.54 6.41
C LYS A 44 8.07 9.70 5.25
N LEU A 45 8.24 10.31 4.06
CA LEU A 45 8.61 9.61 2.83
C LEU A 45 9.99 8.96 2.87
N GLU A 46 10.85 9.34 3.81
CA GLU A 46 12.11 8.67 4.12
C GLU A 46 11.92 7.25 4.68
N ASP A 47 10.75 6.96 5.23
CA ASP A 47 10.40 5.66 5.79
C ASP A 47 9.72 4.72 4.76
N TYR A 48 9.48 5.20 3.54
CA TYR A 48 8.73 4.48 2.50
C TYR A 48 9.29 3.07 2.26
N ALA A 49 10.59 2.95 2.03
CA ALA A 49 11.25 1.68 1.75
C ALA A 49 11.26 0.71 2.95
N LYS A 50 10.97 1.15 4.17
CA LYS A 50 10.98 0.27 5.36
C LYS A 50 9.86 -0.77 5.35
N SER A 51 8.77 -0.49 4.67
CA SER A 51 7.61 -1.39 4.55
C SER A 51 7.61 -2.23 3.28
N HIS A 52 8.50 -1.95 2.31
CA HIS A 52 8.51 -2.57 0.99
C HIS A 52 9.72 -3.48 0.77
N ALA A 53 9.53 -4.52 -0.04
CA ALA A 53 10.63 -5.36 -0.49
C ALA A 53 11.52 -4.62 -1.50
N PRO A 54 12.84 -4.93 -1.56
CA PRO A 54 13.74 -4.26 -2.52
C PRO A 54 13.36 -4.47 -3.99
N ASP A 55 12.70 -5.58 -4.30
CA ASP A 55 12.19 -5.98 -5.62
C ASP A 55 10.66 -5.78 -5.74
N PHE A 56 10.12 -4.85 -4.96
CA PHE A 56 8.71 -4.44 -5.00
C PHE A 56 8.28 -3.99 -6.40
N ILE A 57 7.01 -4.27 -6.73
CA ILE A 57 6.37 -3.84 -7.98
C ILE A 57 5.02 -3.20 -7.66
N ALA A 58 4.83 -1.96 -8.11
CA ALA A 58 3.53 -1.29 -8.14
C ALA A 58 2.85 -1.53 -9.50
N HIS A 59 1.58 -1.95 -9.47
CA HIS A 59 0.74 -2.16 -10.65
C HIS A 59 -0.35 -1.06 -10.72
N SER A 60 0.06 0.20 -10.70
CA SER A 60 -0.86 1.33 -10.79
C SER A 60 -0.99 1.79 -12.25
N GLU A 61 -2.21 2.12 -12.67
CA GLU A 61 -2.64 2.71 -13.96
C GLU A 61 -1.56 2.75 -15.08
N GLY A 62 -1.25 1.62 -15.72
CA GLY A 62 -0.34 1.58 -16.87
C GLY A 62 0.76 0.54 -16.74
N GLN A 63 2.01 0.97 -16.82
CA GLN A 63 3.15 0.07 -16.72
C GLN A 63 3.53 -0.18 -15.24
N PRO A 64 4.03 -1.40 -14.92
CA PRO A 64 4.57 -1.67 -13.60
C PRO A 64 5.70 -0.69 -13.24
N ALA A 65 5.71 -0.22 -12.00
CA ALA A 65 6.73 0.67 -11.47
C ALA A 65 7.55 -0.03 -10.37
N SER A 66 8.84 0.26 -10.34
CA SER A 66 9.76 -0.16 -9.27
C SER A 66 9.52 0.63 -7.98
N LEU A 67 10.11 0.17 -6.88
CA LEU A 67 10.07 0.89 -5.59
C LEU A 67 10.58 2.34 -5.73
N GLU A 68 11.66 2.57 -6.50
CA GLU A 68 12.23 3.90 -6.69
C GLU A 68 11.27 4.83 -7.44
N GLU A 69 10.64 4.34 -8.51
CA GLU A 69 9.65 5.10 -9.30
C GLU A 69 8.40 5.42 -8.49
N ASP A 70 7.92 4.48 -7.69
CA ASP A 70 6.75 4.66 -6.83
C ASP A 70 7.03 5.67 -5.70
N MET A 71 8.21 5.59 -5.07
CA MET A 71 8.69 6.60 -4.12
C MET A 71 8.82 8.00 -4.76
N ALA A 72 9.27 8.07 -6.02
CA ALA A 72 9.36 9.33 -6.74
C ALA A 72 7.95 9.91 -7.01
N ALA A 73 6.99 9.07 -7.40
CA ALA A 73 5.60 9.47 -7.58
C ALA A 73 4.97 9.99 -6.28
N ALA A 74 5.23 9.34 -5.14
CA ALA A 74 4.77 9.80 -3.83
C ALA A 74 5.35 11.18 -3.44
N ARG A 75 6.62 11.44 -3.77
CA ARG A 75 7.25 12.76 -3.56
C ARG A 75 6.60 13.83 -4.43
N GLU A 76 6.32 13.54 -5.71
CA GLU A 76 5.64 14.47 -6.61
C GLU A 76 4.20 14.74 -6.17
N GLN A 77 3.48 13.76 -5.65
CA GLN A 77 2.16 13.96 -5.05
C GLN A 77 2.24 14.88 -3.82
N ARG A 78 3.17 14.62 -2.90
CA ARG A 78 3.35 15.46 -1.71
C ARG A 78 3.78 16.88 -2.06
N LYS A 79 4.58 17.06 -3.11
CA LYS A 79 4.95 18.38 -3.63
C LYS A 79 3.74 19.13 -4.20
N ALA A 80 2.88 18.44 -4.97
CA ALA A 80 1.67 19.03 -5.54
C ALA A 80 0.62 19.39 -4.47
N LEU A 81 0.53 18.58 -3.41
CA LEU A 81 -0.42 18.66 -2.30
C LEU A 81 0.37 18.68 -0.96
N PRO A 82 1.01 19.83 -0.58
CA PRO A 82 1.85 19.86 0.62
C PRO A 82 1.09 19.59 1.92
N ASP A 83 -0.19 19.93 1.96
CA ASP A 83 -1.12 19.72 3.07
C ASP A 83 -1.89 18.38 2.95
N MET A 84 -1.41 17.44 2.12
CA MET A 84 -2.09 16.17 1.89
C MET A 84 -2.35 15.42 3.21
N ARG A 85 -3.61 14.99 3.37
CA ARG A 85 -4.06 14.13 4.46
C ARG A 85 -4.58 12.84 3.87
N VAL A 86 -4.23 11.72 4.51
CA VAL A 86 -4.68 10.39 4.13
C VAL A 86 -5.31 9.70 5.33
N LYS A 87 -6.46 9.06 5.12
CA LYS A 87 -7.19 8.35 6.17
C LYS A 87 -7.51 6.95 5.72
N VAL A 88 -7.15 5.96 6.53
CA VAL A 88 -7.62 4.57 6.39
C VAL A 88 -9.05 4.48 6.90
N ASN A 89 -10.00 4.10 6.03
CA ASN A 89 -11.40 3.92 6.39
C ASN A 89 -11.70 2.45 6.75
N HIS A 90 -11.21 1.51 5.92
CA HIS A 90 -11.37 0.07 6.15
C HIS A 90 -10.08 -0.65 5.76
N ILE A 91 -9.79 -1.73 6.48
CA ILE A 91 -8.66 -2.61 6.20
C ILE A 91 -9.06 -4.07 6.45
N VAL A 92 -8.86 -4.91 5.46
CA VAL A 92 -9.14 -6.34 5.51
C VAL A 92 -7.92 -7.12 5.04
N ALA A 93 -7.76 -8.35 5.54
CA ALA A 93 -6.65 -9.21 5.13
C ALA A 93 -7.10 -10.66 5.01
N GLU A 94 -6.62 -11.34 3.98
CA GLU A 94 -6.81 -12.75 3.73
C GLU A 94 -5.55 -13.33 3.07
N GLY A 95 -5.05 -14.47 3.57
CA GLY A 95 -3.82 -15.06 3.06
C GLY A 95 -2.63 -14.11 3.23
N ASP A 96 -1.94 -13.83 2.15
CA ASP A 96 -0.83 -12.87 2.06
C ASP A 96 -1.28 -11.48 1.55
N HIS A 97 -2.58 -11.25 1.39
CA HIS A 97 -3.12 -10.00 0.86
C HIS A 97 -3.76 -9.13 1.94
N VAL A 98 -3.57 -7.81 1.78
CA VAL A 98 -4.23 -6.78 2.60
C VAL A 98 -4.86 -5.75 1.67
N SER A 99 -6.17 -5.52 1.81
CA SER A 99 -6.88 -4.46 1.09
C SER A 99 -7.18 -3.29 2.02
N VAL A 100 -6.88 -2.07 1.56
CA VAL A 100 -7.09 -0.82 2.28
C VAL A 100 -8.02 0.08 1.47
N TYR A 101 -9.18 0.43 2.03
CA TYR A 101 -10.02 1.51 1.51
C TYR A 101 -9.66 2.80 2.24
N TRP A 102 -9.26 3.81 1.49
CA TRP A 102 -8.73 5.06 2.02
C TRP A 102 -9.37 6.30 1.38
N THR A 103 -9.24 7.43 2.06
CA THR A 103 -9.58 8.76 1.55
C THR A 103 -8.36 9.64 1.62
N ALA A 104 -8.09 10.41 0.57
CA ALA A 104 -7.05 11.43 0.54
C ALA A 104 -7.65 12.79 0.20
N SER A 105 -7.07 13.87 0.75
CA SER A 105 -7.45 15.25 0.45
C SER A 105 -6.24 16.17 0.54
N GLY A 106 -6.28 17.31 -0.11
CA GLY A 106 -5.23 18.33 -0.06
C GLY A 106 -5.53 19.50 -1.00
N THR A 107 -4.64 20.49 -1.00
CA THR A 107 -4.73 21.68 -1.86
C THR A 107 -3.59 21.66 -2.87
N ASN A 108 -3.93 21.71 -4.17
CA ASN A 108 -2.93 21.67 -5.25
C ASN A 108 -2.26 23.05 -5.41
N THR A 109 -1.28 23.34 -4.57
CA THR A 109 -0.58 24.63 -4.51
C THR A 109 0.71 24.67 -5.34
N ALA A 110 1.22 23.53 -5.79
CA ALA A 110 2.41 23.43 -6.62
C ALA A 110 2.19 22.49 -7.81
N ALA A 111 3.01 22.67 -8.85
CA ALA A 111 3.06 21.70 -9.94
C ALA A 111 3.74 20.40 -9.48
N GLY A 112 3.18 19.27 -9.86
CA GLY A 112 3.68 17.94 -9.56
C GLY A 112 2.71 16.88 -10.05
N TRP A 113 3.14 15.63 -10.08
CA TRP A 113 2.33 14.51 -10.54
C TRP A 113 1.69 14.74 -11.93
N GLY A 114 2.46 15.38 -12.83
CA GLY A 114 2.01 15.71 -14.19
C GLY A 114 0.94 16.81 -14.28
N MET A 115 0.61 17.51 -13.18
CA MET A 115 -0.42 18.56 -13.13
C MET A 115 0.17 19.92 -12.78
N PRO A 116 -0.38 21.03 -13.35
CA PRO A 116 -0.02 22.39 -12.92
C PRO A 116 -0.59 22.70 -11.54
N ALA A 117 -0.06 23.73 -10.88
CA ALA A 117 -0.67 24.30 -9.69
C ALA A 117 -2.01 24.97 -10.05
N THR A 118 -3.07 24.67 -9.32
CA THR A 118 -4.42 25.24 -9.54
C THR A 118 -4.92 26.05 -8.36
N GLY A 119 -4.32 25.90 -7.18
CA GLY A 119 -4.79 26.50 -5.93
C GLY A 119 -6.09 25.87 -5.39
N LYS A 120 -6.60 24.83 -6.02
CA LYS A 120 -7.88 24.20 -5.65
C LYS A 120 -7.66 23.00 -4.73
N SER A 121 -8.65 22.80 -3.84
CA SER A 121 -8.69 21.60 -3.01
C SER A 121 -9.26 20.41 -3.78
N VAL A 122 -8.75 19.22 -3.44
CA VAL A 122 -9.22 17.94 -4.00
C VAL A 122 -9.47 16.96 -2.87
N SER A 123 -10.49 16.13 -3.02
CA SER A 123 -10.76 14.99 -2.15
C SER A 123 -11.16 13.80 -2.99
N LEU A 124 -10.60 12.64 -2.68
CA LEU A 124 -10.83 11.38 -3.40
C LEU A 124 -10.79 10.21 -2.42
N ASN A 125 -11.35 9.11 -2.86
CA ASN A 125 -11.18 7.82 -2.23
C ASN A 125 -10.59 6.82 -3.22
N GLY A 126 -9.90 5.84 -2.70
CA GLY A 126 -9.29 4.78 -3.46
C GLY A 126 -9.24 3.48 -2.69
N MET A 127 -8.79 2.46 -3.37
CA MET A 127 -8.54 1.14 -2.80
C MET A 127 -7.17 0.68 -3.25
N THR A 128 -6.40 0.19 -2.31
CA THR A 128 -5.09 -0.44 -2.56
C THR A 128 -5.13 -1.87 -2.07
N LEU A 129 -4.72 -2.81 -2.91
CA LEU A 129 -4.45 -4.19 -2.56
C LEU A 129 -2.94 -4.37 -2.48
N PHE A 130 -2.45 -4.86 -1.35
CA PHE A 130 -1.07 -5.26 -1.15
C PHE A 130 -0.96 -6.78 -1.12
N ARG A 131 0.12 -7.32 -1.71
CA ARG A 131 0.60 -8.67 -1.45
C ARG A 131 1.86 -8.60 -0.59
N PHE A 132 1.87 -9.40 0.46
CA PHE A 132 2.97 -9.46 1.42
C PHE A 132 3.83 -10.70 1.22
N GLU A 133 5.14 -10.53 1.33
CA GLU A 133 6.08 -11.63 1.44
C GLU A 133 7.07 -11.34 2.58
N ARG A 134 7.24 -12.31 3.50
CA ARG A 134 8.15 -12.18 4.66
C ARG A 134 7.91 -10.91 5.51
N GLY A 135 6.66 -10.42 5.53
CA GLY A 135 6.25 -9.26 6.32
C GLY A 135 6.56 -7.91 5.68
N LEU A 136 6.96 -7.88 4.41
CA LEU A 136 7.14 -6.70 3.58
C LEU A 136 6.11 -6.68 2.45
N ILE A 137 5.74 -5.50 1.98
CA ILE A 137 4.91 -5.30 0.79
C ILE A 137 5.75 -5.66 -0.42
N GLN A 138 5.33 -6.69 -1.16
CA GLN A 138 6.00 -7.18 -2.36
C GLN A 138 5.36 -6.65 -3.62
N GLU A 139 4.04 -6.51 -3.64
CA GLU A 139 3.29 -5.96 -4.78
C GLU A 139 2.14 -5.08 -4.30
N GLU A 140 1.79 -4.11 -5.13
CA GLU A 140 0.69 -3.19 -4.91
C GLU A 140 -0.18 -3.05 -6.16
N TRP A 141 -1.50 -3.00 -5.98
CA TRP A 141 -2.50 -2.59 -6.98
C TRP A 141 -3.34 -1.48 -6.39
N SER A 142 -3.23 -0.26 -6.96
CA SER A 142 -4.00 0.89 -6.50
C SER A 142 -4.98 1.36 -7.56
N VAL A 143 -6.22 1.63 -7.13
CA VAL A 143 -7.28 2.19 -7.98
C VAL A 143 -7.90 3.40 -7.31
N PHE A 144 -8.05 4.47 -8.08
CA PHE A 144 -8.75 5.69 -7.68
C PHE A 144 -9.29 6.40 -8.93
N ASN A 145 -10.13 7.41 -8.74
CA ASN A 145 -10.80 8.08 -9.87
C ASN A 145 -10.03 9.35 -10.30
N MET A 146 -9.11 9.21 -11.26
CA MET A 146 -8.33 10.32 -11.83
C MET A 146 -9.24 11.37 -12.49
N TYR A 147 -10.32 10.97 -13.16
CA TYR A 147 -11.28 11.93 -13.74
C TYR A 147 -11.89 12.85 -12.68
N SER A 148 -12.23 12.31 -11.51
CA SER A 148 -12.73 13.11 -10.39
C SER A 148 -11.71 14.14 -9.91
N ILE A 149 -10.43 13.78 -9.83
CA ILE A 149 -9.34 14.69 -9.47
C ILE A 149 -9.25 15.83 -10.48
N LEU A 150 -9.12 15.51 -11.77
CA LEU A 150 -9.01 16.50 -12.84
C LEU A 150 -10.21 17.44 -12.89
N LYS A 151 -11.42 16.91 -12.64
CA LYS A 151 -12.65 17.71 -12.58
C LYS A 151 -12.60 18.70 -11.41
N GLN A 152 -12.24 18.27 -10.21
CA GLN A 152 -12.15 19.13 -9.02
C GLN A 152 -11.10 20.22 -9.20
N LEU A 153 -9.96 19.89 -9.80
CA LEU A 153 -8.88 20.83 -10.10
C LEU A 153 -9.20 21.76 -11.29
N GLY A 154 -10.26 21.47 -12.08
CA GLY A 154 -10.66 22.24 -13.25
C GLY A 154 -9.71 22.04 -14.45
N LEU A 155 -9.08 20.87 -14.53
CA LEU A 155 -8.13 20.49 -15.58
C LEU A 155 -8.75 19.68 -16.71
N LEU A 156 -10.07 19.40 -16.65
CA LEU A 156 -10.75 18.76 -17.77
C LEU A 156 -10.95 19.74 -18.91
N PRO A 157 -10.87 19.29 -20.18
CA PRO A 157 -11.21 20.12 -21.33
C PRO A 157 -12.64 20.67 -21.18
N THR A 158 -12.79 21.98 -21.26
CA THR A 158 -14.12 22.59 -21.42
C THR A 158 -14.63 22.23 -22.80
N LYS A 159 -15.85 21.69 -22.90
CA LYS A 159 -16.52 21.59 -24.21
C LYS A 159 -16.65 23.03 -24.76
N GLY A 160 -15.92 23.32 -25.83
CA GLY A 160 -16.15 24.51 -26.66
C GLY A 160 -17.49 24.44 -27.34
#